data_c02d9154a97197d2a98a7d9d45a835da
#
_entry.id   c02d9154a97197d2a98a7d9d45a835da
#
_cell.length_a   1.000
_cell.length_b   1.000
_cell.length_c   1.000
_cell.angle_alpha   90.00
_cell.angle_beta   90.00
_cell.angle_gamma   90.00
#
_symmetry.space_group_name_H-M   'P 1'
#
loop_
_entity.id
_entity.type
_entity.pdbx_description
1 polymer ?
#
loop_
_entity_poly.entity_id
_entity_poly.type
_entity_poly.pdbx_seq_one_letter_code
_entity_poly.pdbx_strand_id
1 'polypeptide(L)'
;LGVFAYLLSKRKGKDEIVEQRLRQNTLKIADEIVSKSGKDLYRRPFERYYWGCNGTLARLTVNLFVADKLNPDKKYKNTAYDTVAHIFGRNYYNRSFVTGLGLNPPMNPHDRRSGADNIIDPWPGYLVGGGHSAIDWIDEEGSYSHNEVAINWQAPLVFALAWLLN
;
A
#
# COMPACT_ATOMS: atom_id res chain seq x y z
N LEU A 1 -10.99 -7.91 -5.34
CA LEU A 1 -11.90 -6.75 -5.59
C LEU A 1 -13.37 -7.18 -5.67
N GLY A 2 -13.72 -8.32 -6.32
CA GLY A 2 -15.11 -8.77 -6.46
C GLY A 2 -15.86 -8.89 -5.13
N VAL A 3 -15.24 -9.46 -4.09
CA VAL A 3 -15.81 -9.53 -2.73
C VAL A 3 -16.15 -8.13 -2.19
N PHE A 4 -15.27 -7.16 -2.35
CA PHE A 4 -15.47 -5.80 -1.87
C PHE A 4 -16.61 -5.09 -2.61
N ALA A 5 -16.64 -5.25 -3.93
CA ALA A 5 -17.75 -4.74 -4.75
C ALA A 5 -19.08 -5.37 -4.34
N TYR A 6 -19.11 -6.68 -4.08
CA TYR A 6 -20.31 -7.37 -3.59
C TYR A 6 -20.78 -6.83 -2.24
N LEU A 7 -19.88 -6.70 -1.27
CA LEU A 7 -20.21 -6.22 0.08
C LEU A 7 -20.70 -4.76 0.09
N LEU A 8 -20.06 -3.87 -0.68
CA LEU A 8 -20.40 -2.45 -0.72
C LEU A 8 -21.52 -2.10 -1.68
N SER A 9 -21.92 -3.03 -2.55
CA SER A 9 -23.01 -2.85 -3.49
C SER A 9 -24.34 -2.67 -2.76
N LYS A 10 -25.18 -1.74 -3.24
CA LYS A 10 -26.59 -1.56 -2.83
C LYS A 10 -27.56 -2.48 -3.58
N ARG A 11 -27.06 -3.43 -4.37
CA ARG A 11 -27.87 -4.36 -5.16
C ARG A 11 -28.76 -5.20 -4.25
N LYS A 12 -30.03 -5.33 -4.60
CA LYS A 12 -31.00 -6.23 -3.94
C LYS A 12 -30.77 -7.69 -4.36
N GLY A 13 -31.22 -8.63 -3.54
CA GLY A 13 -31.15 -10.07 -3.84
C GLY A 13 -29.78 -10.69 -3.63
N LYS A 14 -28.97 -10.14 -2.75
CA LYS A 14 -27.76 -10.81 -2.26
C LYS A 14 -28.15 -12.02 -1.41
N ASP A 15 -27.35 -13.08 -1.48
CA ASP A 15 -27.46 -14.22 -0.55
C ASP A 15 -26.97 -13.78 0.84
N GLU A 16 -27.86 -13.83 1.82
CA GLU A 16 -27.58 -13.33 3.19
C GLU A 16 -26.47 -14.15 3.89
N ILE A 17 -26.43 -15.46 3.68
CA ILE A 17 -25.41 -16.35 4.28
C ILE A 17 -24.04 -16.03 3.70
N VAL A 18 -23.95 -15.88 2.38
CA VAL A 18 -22.72 -15.52 1.69
C VAL A 18 -22.28 -14.11 2.11
N GLU A 19 -23.17 -13.14 2.14
CA GLU A 19 -22.84 -11.76 2.56
C GLU A 19 -22.31 -11.72 3.99
N GLN A 20 -22.94 -12.39 4.93
CA GLN A 20 -22.51 -12.46 6.33
C GLN A 20 -21.12 -13.11 6.47
N ARG A 21 -20.88 -14.23 5.78
CA ARG A 21 -19.58 -14.91 5.78
C ARG A 21 -18.48 -14.02 5.21
N LEU A 22 -18.73 -13.37 4.09
CA LEU A 22 -17.76 -12.46 3.45
C LEU A 22 -17.47 -11.26 4.33
N ARG A 23 -18.49 -10.68 4.98
CA ARG A 23 -18.35 -9.58 5.94
C ARG A 23 -17.48 -9.98 7.12
N GLN A 24 -17.75 -11.11 7.77
CA GLN A 24 -16.96 -11.60 8.91
C GLN A 24 -15.49 -11.84 8.52
N ASN A 25 -15.24 -12.48 7.38
CA ASN A 25 -13.89 -12.72 6.89
C ASN A 25 -13.15 -11.40 6.57
N THR A 26 -13.81 -10.43 5.98
CA THR A 26 -13.22 -9.12 5.65
C THR A 26 -12.81 -8.38 6.93
N LEU A 27 -13.67 -8.34 7.95
CA LEU A 27 -13.38 -7.73 9.23
C LEU A 27 -12.23 -8.45 9.96
N LYS A 28 -12.25 -9.78 9.96
CA LYS A 28 -11.16 -10.59 10.56
C LYS A 28 -9.81 -10.28 9.91
N ILE A 29 -9.73 -10.24 8.59
CA ILE A 29 -8.49 -9.89 7.86
C ILE A 29 -8.04 -8.47 8.22
N ALA A 30 -8.95 -7.51 8.30
CA ALA A 30 -8.62 -6.15 8.67
C ALA A 30 -8.08 -6.06 10.12
N ASP A 31 -8.66 -6.79 11.06
CA ASP A 31 -8.17 -6.87 12.45
C ASP A 31 -6.78 -7.53 12.54
N GLU A 32 -6.50 -8.52 11.71
CA GLU A 32 -5.16 -9.11 11.61
C GLU A 32 -4.13 -8.09 11.07
N ILE A 33 -4.50 -7.26 10.08
CA ILE A 33 -3.66 -6.17 9.55
C ILE A 33 -3.35 -5.17 10.67
N VAL A 34 -4.37 -4.74 11.43
CA VAL A 34 -4.21 -3.83 12.58
C VAL A 34 -3.27 -4.43 13.64
N SER A 35 -3.49 -5.71 13.98
CA SER A 35 -2.65 -6.41 14.98
C SER A 35 -1.19 -6.50 14.55
N LYS A 36 -0.92 -6.81 13.28
CA LYS A 36 0.45 -6.88 12.73
C LYS A 36 1.13 -5.52 12.75
N SER A 37 0.43 -4.47 12.31
CA SER A 37 0.93 -3.10 12.37
C SER A 37 1.30 -2.70 13.80
N GLY A 38 0.48 -3.06 14.78
CA GLY A 38 0.73 -2.75 16.19
C GLY A 38 1.98 -3.41 16.77
N LYS A 39 2.45 -4.52 16.20
CA LYS A 39 3.62 -5.29 16.64
C LYS A 39 4.93 -4.85 15.96
N ASP A 40 4.85 -4.18 14.83
CA ASP A 40 6.02 -3.74 14.08
C ASP A 40 6.51 -2.35 14.54
N LEU A 41 7.82 -2.17 14.66
CA LEU A 41 8.44 -0.92 15.12
C LEU A 41 8.14 0.27 14.21
N TYR A 42 8.05 0.05 12.91
CA TYR A 42 7.71 1.05 11.90
C TYR A 42 6.23 1.03 11.52
N ARG A 43 5.39 0.27 12.28
CA ARG A 43 3.96 0.11 12.01
C ARG A 43 3.66 -0.46 10.62
N ARG A 44 4.56 -1.29 10.12
CA ARG A 44 4.39 -1.99 8.86
C ARG A 44 3.44 -3.18 9.05
N PRO A 45 2.29 -3.24 8.38
CA PRO A 45 1.26 -4.26 8.62
C PRO A 45 1.52 -5.59 7.93
N PHE A 46 2.74 -5.80 7.40
CA PHE A 46 3.09 -6.97 6.60
C PHE A 46 4.54 -7.41 6.84
N GLU A 47 4.73 -8.59 7.35
CA GLU A 47 6.04 -9.09 7.82
C GLU A 47 6.99 -9.52 6.67
N ARG A 48 6.42 -9.90 5.51
CA ARG A 48 7.21 -10.41 4.39
C ARG A 48 7.77 -9.28 3.53
N TYR A 49 9.01 -9.51 3.07
CA TYR A 49 9.69 -8.67 2.09
C TYR A 49 9.89 -9.47 0.81
N TYR A 50 9.64 -8.87 -0.33
CA TYR A 50 9.80 -9.45 -1.66
C TYR A 50 9.58 -8.38 -2.73
N TRP A 51 9.92 -8.67 -3.96
CA TRP A 51 9.65 -7.82 -5.12
C TRP A 51 8.19 -7.32 -5.13
N GLY A 52 8.02 -6.01 -5.10
CA GLY A 52 6.69 -5.37 -5.07
C GLY A 52 6.00 -5.34 -3.70
N CYS A 53 6.72 -5.59 -2.59
CA CYS A 53 6.12 -5.60 -1.25
C CYS A 53 5.49 -4.26 -0.85
N ASN A 54 6.01 -3.11 -1.35
CA ASN A 54 5.41 -1.79 -1.12
C ASN A 54 4.01 -1.69 -1.76
N GLY A 55 3.83 -2.26 -2.96
CA GLY A 55 2.51 -2.36 -3.59
C GLY A 55 1.53 -3.24 -2.79
N THR A 56 2.04 -4.27 -2.10
CA THR A 56 1.22 -5.05 -1.18
C THR A 56 0.81 -4.24 0.04
N LEU A 57 1.72 -3.46 0.64
CA LEU A 57 1.38 -2.53 1.72
C LEU A 57 0.25 -1.58 1.32
N ALA A 58 0.40 -0.92 0.17
CA ALA A 58 -0.64 -0.05 -0.36
C ALA A 58 -1.99 -0.79 -0.54
N ARG A 59 -1.97 -2.03 -1.00
CA ARG A 59 -3.18 -2.85 -1.19
C ARG A 59 -3.88 -3.24 0.10
N LEU A 60 -3.16 -3.38 1.21
CA LEU A 60 -3.76 -3.65 2.52
C LEU A 60 -4.65 -2.50 2.99
N THR A 61 -4.39 -1.26 2.57
CA THR A 61 -5.25 -0.11 2.90
C THR A 61 -6.65 -0.23 2.29
N VAL A 62 -6.79 -0.92 1.14
CA VAL A 62 -8.10 -1.20 0.53
C VAL A 62 -8.93 -2.13 1.41
N ASN A 63 -8.32 -3.14 2.05
CA ASN A 63 -9.01 -4.00 3.02
C ASN A 63 -9.49 -3.18 4.24
N LEU A 64 -8.63 -2.30 4.76
CA LEU A 64 -8.95 -1.44 5.90
C LEU A 64 -10.09 -0.48 5.56
N PHE A 65 -10.09 0.11 4.35
CA PHE A 65 -11.20 0.94 3.87
C PHE A 65 -12.53 0.19 3.86
N VAL A 66 -12.54 -1.03 3.30
CA VAL A 66 -13.76 -1.82 3.22
C VAL A 66 -14.27 -2.20 4.62
N ALA A 67 -13.36 -2.57 5.53
CA ALA A 67 -13.69 -2.85 6.91
C ALA A 67 -14.30 -1.63 7.62
N ASP A 68 -13.71 -0.44 7.42
CA ASP A 68 -14.24 0.83 7.96
C ASP A 68 -15.65 1.15 7.43
N LYS A 69 -15.91 0.89 6.14
CA LYS A 69 -17.26 1.05 5.56
C LYS A 69 -18.27 0.03 6.09
N LEU A 70 -17.85 -1.18 6.40
CA LEU A 70 -18.70 -2.24 6.94
C LEU A 70 -18.96 -2.06 8.44
N ASN A 71 -17.96 -1.69 9.20
CA ASN A 71 -18.01 -1.50 10.65
C ASN A 71 -17.05 -0.37 11.04
N PRO A 72 -17.53 0.89 11.07
CA PRO A 72 -16.67 2.05 11.31
C PRO A 72 -15.89 1.95 12.62
N ASP A 73 -14.55 2.00 12.52
CA ASP A 73 -13.65 2.00 13.68
C ASP A 73 -12.37 2.75 13.32
N LYS A 74 -12.00 3.73 14.14
CA LYS A 74 -10.79 4.56 13.94
C LYS A 74 -9.50 3.74 13.77
N LYS A 75 -9.44 2.51 14.32
CA LYS A 75 -8.27 1.63 14.19
C LYS A 75 -7.93 1.35 12.72
N TYR A 76 -8.92 1.21 11.84
CA TYR A 76 -8.70 0.93 10.42
C TYR A 76 -8.07 2.14 9.71
N LYS A 77 -8.63 3.33 9.90
CA LYS A 77 -8.08 4.57 9.31
C LYS A 77 -6.70 4.89 9.87
N ASN A 78 -6.48 4.74 11.19
CA ASN A 78 -5.19 4.95 11.82
C ASN A 78 -4.12 3.98 11.28
N THR A 79 -4.44 2.69 11.10
CA THR A 79 -3.51 1.71 10.52
C THR A 79 -3.22 2.01 9.05
N ALA A 80 -4.18 2.54 8.30
CA ALA A 80 -3.94 3.00 6.94
C ALA A 80 -2.99 4.20 6.90
N TYR A 81 -3.14 5.19 7.81
CA TYR A 81 -2.17 6.27 7.99
C TYR A 81 -0.78 5.75 8.33
N ASP A 82 -0.70 4.77 9.24
CA ASP A 82 0.56 4.13 9.61
C ASP A 82 1.23 3.46 8.41
N THR A 83 0.45 2.77 7.58
CA THR A 83 0.94 2.10 6.37
C THR A 83 1.47 3.10 5.33
N VAL A 84 0.72 4.18 5.09
CA VAL A 84 1.15 5.26 4.19
C VAL A 84 2.38 5.97 4.74
N ALA A 85 2.43 6.26 6.03
CA ALA A 85 3.60 6.87 6.67
C ALA A 85 4.86 6.00 6.52
N HIS A 86 4.73 4.65 6.58
CA HIS A 86 5.84 3.75 6.28
C HIS A 86 6.34 3.90 4.84
N ILE A 87 5.44 4.00 3.86
CA ILE A 87 5.80 4.21 2.44
C ILE A 87 6.49 5.57 2.23
N PHE A 88 6.09 6.61 2.96
CA PHE A 88 6.60 7.97 2.80
C PHE A 88 7.76 8.35 3.74
N GLY A 89 8.33 7.41 4.51
CA GLY A 89 9.56 7.68 5.25
C GLY A 89 9.65 7.10 6.66
N ARG A 90 8.55 6.67 7.29
CA ARG A 90 8.62 5.99 8.58
C ARG A 90 9.08 4.53 8.43
N ASN A 91 10.28 4.35 7.93
CA ASN A 91 10.93 3.07 7.67
C ASN A 91 12.41 3.13 8.09
N TYR A 92 13.12 2.02 7.98
CA TYR A 92 14.54 1.93 8.34
C TYR A 92 15.40 2.98 7.67
N TYR A 93 15.11 3.33 6.41
CA TYR A 93 15.93 4.25 5.61
C TYR A 93 15.64 5.73 5.89
N ASN A 94 14.55 6.05 6.62
CA ASN A 94 14.07 7.41 6.82
C ASN A 94 13.92 8.16 5.48
N ARG A 95 13.40 7.49 4.46
CA ARG A 95 13.18 8.06 3.13
C ARG A 95 11.92 7.51 2.46
N SER A 96 11.35 8.30 1.58
CA SER A 96 10.19 7.90 0.78
C SER A 96 10.54 6.77 -0.19
N PHE A 97 9.56 5.92 -0.49
CA PHE A 97 9.57 4.98 -1.61
C PHE A 97 8.76 5.49 -2.83
N VAL A 98 8.40 6.78 -2.83
CA VAL A 98 7.63 7.41 -3.91
C VAL A 98 8.47 8.51 -4.53
N THR A 99 8.71 8.44 -5.85
CA THR A 99 9.52 9.42 -6.58
C THR A 99 8.95 10.83 -6.45
N GLY A 100 9.83 11.82 -6.29
CA GLY A 100 9.47 13.23 -6.23
C GLY A 100 8.60 13.66 -5.04
N LEU A 101 8.25 12.74 -4.11
CA LEU A 101 7.39 13.03 -2.95
C LEU A 101 8.02 12.54 -1.65
N GLY A 102 7.87 13.34 -0.58
CA GLY A 102 8.40 13.02 0.75
C GLY A 102 9.89 13.32 0.89
N LEU A 103 10.50 12.78 1.96
CA LEU A 103 11.91 13.00 2.27
C LEU A 103 12.80 12.02 1.49
N ASN A 104 13.88 12.53 0.87
CA ASN A 104 14.85 11.73 0.12
C ASN A 104 14.20 10.69 -0.80
N PRO A 105 13.35 11.11 -1.77
CA PRO A 105 12.63 10.19 -2.62
C PRO A 105 13.57 9.37 -3.52
N PRO A 106 13.12 8.25 -4.11
CA PRO A 106 13.90 7.48 -5.08
C PRO A 106 14.26 8.35 -6.29
N MET A 107 15.52 8.28 -6.71
CA MET A 107 16.04 9.00 -7.87
C MET A 107 16.28 8.09 -9.07
N ASN A 108 16.39 6.77 -8.86
CA ASN A 108 16.73 5.80 -9.89
C ASN A 108 15.68 4.68 -9.99
N PRO A 109 14.38 5.00 -10.27
CA PRO A 109 13.37 3.97 -10.48
C PRO A 109 13.69 3.20 -11.77
N HIS A 110 13.41 1.90 -11.79
CA HIS A 110 13.48 1.10 -13.00
C HIS A 110 12.24 1.40 -13.87
N ASP A 111 12.26 2.53 -14.57
CA ASP A 111 11.22 2.98 -15.53
C ASP A 111 11.84 3.60 -16.78
N ARG A 112 11.74 2.88 -17.89
CA ARG A 112 12.35 3.29 -19.16
C ARG A 112 11.85 4.63 -19.70
N ARG A 113 10.62 5.03 -19.38
CA ARG A 113 10.04 6.30 -19.86
C ARG A 113 10.70 7.48 -19.16
N SER A 114 10.82 7.38 -17.84
CA SER A 114 11.47 8.40 -17.03
C SER A 114 12.97 8.50 -17.34
N GLY A 115 13.64 7.37 -17.59
CA GLY A 115 15.06 7.36 -17.94
C GLY A 115 15.36 7.82 -19.39
N ALA A 116 14.36 7.94 -20.26
CA ALA A 116 14.54 8.27 -21.68
C ALA A 116 14.18 9.73 -22.05
N ASP A 117 13.69 10.53 -21.12
CA ASP A 117 13.21 11.90 -21.40
C ASP A 117 14.29 12.98 -21.32
N ASN A 118 15.53 12.60 -21.02
CA ASN A 118 16.70 13.50 -20.81
C ASN A 118 16.54 14.43 -19.59
N ILE A 119 15.65 14.12 -18.66
CA ILE A 119 15.50 14.82 -17.37
C ILE A 119 16.10 13.94 -16.30
N ILE A 120 16.96 14.52 -15.44
CA ILE A 120 17.64 13.76 -14.37
C ILE A 120 16.64 13.27 -13.32
N ASP A 121 15.70 14.13 -12.94
CA ASP A 121 14.70 13.81 -11.91
C ASP A 121 13.65 12.83 -12.50
N PRO A 122 13.36 11.71 -11.82
CA PRO A 122 12.32 10.79 -12.27
C PRO A 122 10.92 11.42 -12.18
N TRP A 123 10.02 10.95 -13.02
CA TRP A 123 8.63 11.39 -12.96
C TRP A 123 8.07 11.20 -11.54
N PRO A 124 7.45 12.25 -10.95
CA PRO A 124 6.98 12.17 -9.57
C PRO A 124 5.78 11.26 -9.41
N GLY A 125 5.65 10.67 -8.22
CA GLY A 125 4.49 9.88 -7.82
C GLY A 125 4.62 8.38 -8.07
N TYR A 126 5.74 7.86 -8.54
CA TYR A 126 5.95 6.43 -8.71
C TYR A 126 6.33 5.74 -7.40
N LEU A 127 5.53 4.77 -6.98
CA LEU A 127 5.87 3.85 -5.89
C LEU A 127 6.80 2.77 -6.42
N VAL A 128 8.01 2.68 -5.89
CA VAL A 128 8.97 1.61 -6.21
C VAL A 128 8.68 0.33 -5.42
N GLY A 129 9.13 -0.81 -5.94
CA GLY A 129 8.80 -2.14 -5.44
C GLY A 129 9.13 -2.41 -3.97
N GLY A 130 10.26 -1.92 -3.48
CA GLY A 130 10.73 -2.15 -2.11
C GLY A 130 11.76 -3.28 -2.00
N GLY A 131 12.34 -3.46 -0.82
CA GLY A 131 13.40 -4.44 -0.56
C GLY A 131 12.91 -5.87 -0.37
N HIS A 132 13.84 -6.81 -0.37
CA HIS A 132 13.63 -8.24 -0.04
C HIS A 132 13.88 -8.54 1.45
N SER A 133 14.42 -7.56 2.17
CA SER A 133 14.50 -7.49 3.63
C SER A 133 14.22 -6.07 4.10
N ALA A 134 14.25 -5.84 5.40
CA ALA A 134 14.02 -4.50 5.97
C ALA A 134 15.11 -3.49 5.60
N ILE A 135 16.29 -3.96 5.20
CA ILE A 135 17.53 -3.16 5.12
C ILE A 135 18.32 -3.33 3.80
N ASP A 136 17.76 -3.98 2.79
CA ASP A 136 18.48 -4.26 1.53
C ASP A 136 18.04 -3.43 0.33
N TRP A 137 17.04 -2.55 0.49
CA TRP A 137 16.61 -1.71 -0.62
C TRP A 137 17.70 -0.72 -1.03
N ILE A 138 17.93 -0.62 -2.33
CA ILE A 138 18.91 0.26 -2.94
C ILE A 138 18.26 1.12 -4.04
N ASP A 139 18.75 2.34 -4.22
CA ASP A 139 18.27 3.30 -5.21
C ASP A 139 19.14 3.23 -6.47
N GLU A 140 18.97 2.17 -7.26
CA GLU A 140 19.70 1.94 -8.50
C GLU A 140 18.75 1.50 -9.62
N GLU A 141 18.82 2.12 -10.78
CA GLU A 141 17.95 1.80 -11.94
C GLU A 141 18.10 0.33 -12.38
N GLY A 142 19.33 -0.21 -12.37
CA GLY A 142 19.60 -1.61 -12.70
C GLY A 142 19.00 -2.62 -11.72
N SER A 143 18.62 -2.17 -10.52
CA SER A 143 18.01 -3.02 -9.50
C SER A 143 16.49 -3.11 -9.64
N TYR A 144 16.03 -3.70 -10.75
CA TYR A 144 14.60 -3.89 -11.02
C TYR A 144 13.87 -4.59 -9.88
N SER A 145 14.52 -5.53 -9.19
CA SER A 145 13.94 -6.25 -8.05
C SER A 145 13.58 -5.37 -6.84
N HIS A 146 14.11 -4.15 -6.77
CA HIS A 146 13.85 -3.18 -5.71
C HIS A 146 13.09 -1.95 -6.22
N ASN A 147 13.45 -1.45 -7.42
CA ASN A 147 13.04 -0.14 -7.93
C ASN A 147 12.07 -0.20 -9.10
N GLU A 148 11.58 -1.38 -9.49
CA GLU A 148 10.58 -1.47 -10.55
C GLU A 148 9.30 -0.74 -10.17
N VAL A 149 8.62 -0.21 -11.18
CA VAL A 149 7.35 0.52 -11.08
C VAL A 149 6.26 -0.26 -11.79
N ALA A 150 5.13 -0.49 -11.12
CA ALA A 150 4.01 -1.22 -11.70
C ALA A 150 2.66 -0.57 -11.40
N ILE A 151 1.78 -0.52 -12.39
CA ILE A 151 0.46 0.13 -12.27
C ILE A 151 -0.41 -0.47 -11.15
N ASN A 152 -0.30 -1.78 -10.91
CA ASN A 152 -1.02 -2.48 -9.85
C ASN A 152 -0.51 -2.18 -8.44
N TRP A 153 0.62 -1.48 -8.30
CA TRP A 153 1.12 -0.92 -7.03
C TRP A 153 0.71 0.53 -6.85
N GLN A 154 0.69 1.30 -7.94
CA GLN A 154 0.29 2.71 -7.93
C GLN A 154 -1.18 2.88 -7.58
N ALA A 155 -2.07 2.12 -8.23
CA ALA A 155 -3.51 2.27 -8.07
C ALA A 155 -3.98 2.16 -6.60
N PRO A 156 -3.56 1.17 -5.78
CA PRO A 156 -3.93 1.11 -4.38
C PRO A 156 -3.32 2.24 -3.53
N LEU A 157 -2.12 2.76 -3.87
CA LEU A 157 -1.56 3.92 -3.17
C LEU A 157 -2.39 5.17 -3.43
N VAL A 158 -2.74 5.45 -4.69
CA VAL A 158 -3.64 6.57 -5.05
C VAL A 158 -4.97 6.45 -4.33
N PHE A 159 -5.54 5.24 -4.28
CA PHE A 159 -6.77 4.98 -3.54
C PHE A 159 -6.64 5.27 -2.04
N ALA A 160 -5.53 4.82 -1.41
CA ALA A 160 -5.26 5.05 0.00
C ALA A 160 -5.17 6.55 0.31
N LEU A 161 -4.41 7.30 -0.49
CA LEU A 161 -4.25 8.75 -0.33
C LEU A 161 -5.61 9.46 -0.49
N ALA A 162 -6.39 9.11 -1.50
CA ALA A 162 -7.71 9.68 -1.71
C ALA A 162 -8.65 9.42 -0.52
N TRP A 163 -8.62 8.23 0.07
CA TRP A 163 -9.42 7.92 1.26
C TRP A 163 -8.96 8.68 2.51
N LEU A 164 -7.66 8.80 2.72
CA LEU A 164 -7.10 9.41 3.92
C LEU A 164 -7.21 10.93 3.93
N LEU A 165 -7.27 11.56 2.75
CA LEU A 165 -7.41 13.01 2.59
C LEU A 165 -8.88 13.50 2.67
N ASN A 166 -9.86 12.57 2.62
CA ASN A 166 -11.29 12.85 2.80
C ASN A 166 -11.80 12.31 4.14
#